data_3745dd87b47fedeefa63312756a9fdd3
#
_entry.id   3745dd87b47fedeefa63312756a9fdd3
#
_cell.length_a   1.000
_cell.length_b   1.000
_cell.length_c   1.000
_cell.angle_alpha   90.00
_cell.angle_beta   90.00
_cell.angle_gamma   90.00
#
_symmetry.space_group_name_H-M   'P 1'
#
loop_
_entity.id
_entity.type
_entity.pdbx_description
1 polymer ?
#
loop_
_entity_poly.entity_id
_entity_poly.type
_entity_poly.pdbx_seq_one_letter_code
_entity_poly.pdbx_strand_id
1 'polypeptide(L)'
;MILAALMPCFDASARRYRKKDAVFRVDIRQDEKLRTDFQQPLALMSCIGLKYDLEARLRSYVAFLAGEELEGRAMGSAGSSAAAFFISGFFRNAGLEVKVNTFSSAGHTGRNILGMKRYPGANRYVVVMASYDGLGRLGGKIYPCADANASGVAALLELASDVHKPVGRPKNFIYVALDGHNVGMSGGEALVNYLASQGINPSSIAMVINLDTMGSTLVPPSGSGKDYLIALGGGQMAYSMMYSNTGLNLDLSYDYYGSKGFTEMFYSRVSEQKHFLALGVPCVMFTSGITDHTFKTTDTAATLDYPVFARRVEFIRRWMRRF
;
A
#
# COMPACT_ATOMS: atom_id res chain seq x y z
N MET A 1 -6.89 -29.59 1.72
CA MET A 1 -7.33 -29.96 0.35
C MET A 1 -6.92 -28.94 -0.71
N ILE A 2 -6.69 -27.68 -0.39
CA ILE A 2 -6.23 -26.63 -1.33
C ILE A 2 -4.75 -26.78 -1.70
N LEU A 3 -3.90 -27.28 -0.81
CA LEU A 3 -2.47 -27.50 -1.07
C LEU A 3 -2.18 -28.56 -2.15
N ALA A 4 -3.01 -29.60 -2.26
CA ALA A 4 -2.80 -30.69 -3.22
C ALA A 4 -3.12 -30.31 -4.67
N ALA A 5 -3.99 -29.33 -4.89
CA ALA A 5 -4.36 -28.84 -6.23
C ALA A 5 -3.32 -27.86 -6.82
N LEU A 6 -2.40 -27.34 -5.99
CA LEU A 6 -1.37 -26.39 -6.41
C LEU A 6 -0.02 -27.04 -6.75
N MET A 7 0.17 -28.33 -6.39
CA MET A 7 1.41 -29.06 -6.67
C MET A 7 1.77 -29.20 -8.16
N PRO A 8 0.83 -29.41 -9.09
CA PRO A 8 1.17 -29.46 -10.52
C PRO A 8 1.65 -28.14 -11.11
N CYS A 9 1.16 -26.99 -10.56
CA CYS A 9 1.62 -25.67 -10.97
C CYS A 9 3.07 -25.37 -10.54
N PHE A 10 3.49 -25.93 -9.41
CA PHE A 10 4.81 -25.69 -8.84
C PHE A 10 5.94 -26.23 -9.73
N ASP A 11 5.74 -27.40 -10.32
CA ASP A 11 6.77 -28.07 -11.11
C ASP A 11 6.87 -27.51 -12.55
N ALA A 12 5.76 -27.15 -13.15
CA ALA A 12 5.72 -26.64 -14.52
C ALA A 12 6.20 -25.18 -14.64
N SER A 13 5.92 -24.33 -13.64
CA SER A 13 6.36 -22.93 -13.65
C SER A 13 7.82 -22.78 -13.25
N ALA A 14 8.30 -23.58 -12.31
CA ALA A 14 9.71 -23.59 -11.93
C ALA A 14 10.65 -23.99 -13.08
N ARG A 15 10.22 -24.92 -13.95
CA ARG A 15 10.99 -25.33 -15.14
C ARG A 15 11.02 -24.28 -16.25
N ARG A 16 9.96 -23.50 -16.42
CA ARG A 16 9.90 -22.40 -17.43
C ARG A 16 10.68 -21.17 -16.99
N TYR A 17 10.68 -20.86 -15.70
CA TYR A 17 11.40 -19.70 -15.15
C TYR A 17 12.92 -19.86 -15.16
N ARG A 18 13.44 -21.10 -15.03
CA ARG A 18 14.90 -21.39 -15.10
C ARG A 18 15.54 -21.06 -16.45
N LYS A 19 14.76 -20.78 -17.49
CA LYS A 19 15.29 -20.61 -18.86
C LYS A 19 15.36 -19.17 -19.36
N LYS A 20 14.78 -18.17 -18.70
CA LYS A 20 14.69 -16.83 -19.30
C LYS A 20 15.11 -15.63 -18.45
N ASP A 21 15.10 -15.71 -17.12
CA ASP A 21 15.46 -14.52 -16.34
C ASP A 21 16.30 -14.87 -15.13
N ALA A 22 17.30 -14.04 -14.89
CA ALA A 22 18.21 -14.15 -13.79
C ALA A 22 17.45 -14.14 -12.46
N VAL A 23 17.31 -15.32 -11.95
CA VAL A 23 17.32 -15.73 -10.56
C VAL A 23 17.11 -14.65 -9.51
N PHE A 24 16.01 -14.77 -8.82
CA PHE A 24 15.82 -14.38 -7.43
C PHE A 24 17.08 -14.69 -6.58
N ARG A 25 17.96 -13.75 -6.43
CA ARG A 25 18.95 -13.74 -5.37
C ARG A 25 18.54 -12.70 -4.36
N VAL A 26 17.62 -13.07 -3.48
CA VAL A 26 17.45 -12.37 -2.22
C VAL A 26 18.69 -12.67 -1.39
N ASP A 27 19.50 -11.68 -1.09
CA ASP A 27 20.59 -11.85 -0.15
C ASP A 27 20.02 -11.89 1.28
N ILE A 28 19.66 -13.10 1.71
CA ILE A 28 19.02 -13.37 3.01
C ILE A 28 20.09 -13.58 4.11
N ARG A 29 21.35 -13.23 3.87
CA ARG A 29 22.43 -13.56 4.80
C ARG A 29 22.34 -12.91 6.18
N GLN A 30 21.40 -11.99 6.37
CA GLN A 30 21.28 -11.28 7.66
C GLN A 30 20.15 -11.77 8.57
N ASP A 31 19.29 -12.70 8.14
CA ASP A 31 18.21 -13.18 9.01
C ASP A 31 17.80 -14.64 8.67
N GLU A 32 18.56 -15.57 9.21
CA GLU A 32 18.38 -17.01 8.97
C GLU A 32 17.02 -17.55 9.44
N LYS A 33 16.40 -16.91 10.43
CA LYS A 33 15.11 -17.28 10.98
C LYS A 33 13.95 -16.92 10.05
N LEU A 34 14.06 -15.81 9.31
CA LEU A 34 13.09 -15.44 8.27
C LEU A 34 13.19 -16.32 7.02
N ARG A 35 14.30 -17.04 6.86
CA ARG A 35 14.63 -17.81 5.67
C ARG A 35 13.77 -19.06 5.50
N THR A 36 13.42 -19.70 6.59
CA THR A 36 12.69 -20.98 6.60
C THR A 36 11.18 -20.81 6.61
N ASP A 37 10.67 -19.80 7.30
CA ASP A 37 9.24 -19.69 7.56
C ASP A 37 8.46 -18.99 6.42
N PHE A 38 9.16 -18.25 5.52
CA PHE A 38 8.51 -17.42 4.51
C PHE A 38 8.90 -17.70 3.05
N GLN A 39 9.58 -18.80 2.77
CA GLN A 39 9.87 -19.20 1.38
C GLN A 39 8.59 -19.62 0.61
N GLN A 40 7.61 -20.17 1.27
CA GLN A 40 6.37 -20.66 0.66
C GLN A 40 5.47 -19.53 0.13
N PRO A 41 5.20 -18.43 0.84
CA PRO A 41 4.36 -17.33 0.34
C PRO A 41 4.94 -16.63 -0.89
N LEU A 42 6.26 -16.43 -0.94
CA LEU A 42 6.92 -15.82 -2.11
C LEU A 42 6.88 -16.73 -3.33
N ALA A 43 7.03 -18.05 -3.14
CA ALA A 43 6.89 -19.05 -4.18
C ALA A 43 5.44 -19.16 -4.67
N LEU A 44 4.45 -19.07 -3.77
CA LEU A 44 3.03 -19.06 -4.11
C LEU A 44 2.69 -17.87 -5.00
N MET A 45 3.22 -16.69 -4.73
CA MET A 45 2.98 -15.49 -5.53
C MET A 45 3.65 -15.53 -6.91
N SER A 46 4.83 -16.16 -7.03
CA SER A 46 5.47 -16.36 -8.34
C SER A 46 4.74 -17.39 -9.21
N CYS A 47 4.02 -18.32 -8.58
CA CYS A 47 3.21 -19.34 -9.26
C CYS A 47 1.84 -18.84 -9.69
N ILE A 48 1.29 -17.81 -9.04
CA ILE A 48 0.08 -17.17 -9.50
C ILE A 48 0.47 -16.36 -10.73
N GLY A 49 0.42 -16.96 -11.88
CA GLY A 49 0.63 -16.32 -13.19
C GLY A 49 -0.45 -15.30 -13.53
N LEU A 50 -0.77 -14.45 -12.56
CA LEU A 50 -1.82 -13.43 -12.56
C LEU A 50 -1.40 -12.22 -13.39
N LYS A 51 -0.84 -12.48 -14.56
CA LYS A 51 -0.39 -11.44 -15.49
C LYS A 51 -1.51 -10.51 -15.96
N TYR A 52 -2.77 -10.89 -15.75
CA TYR A 52 -3.89 -10.28 -16.47
C TYR A 52 -5.06 -9.81 -15.60
N ASP A 53 -5.14 -10.20 -14.33
CA ASP A 53 -6.30 -9.86 -13.50
C ASP A 53 -5.88 -9.07 -12.26
N LEU A 54 -6.15 -7.75 -12.29
CA LEU A 54 -5.88 -6.84 -11.18
C LEU A 54 -6.64 -7.24 -9.89
N GLU A 55 -7.89 -7.66 -10.04
CA GLU A 55 -8.72 -8.08 -8.91
C GLU A 55 -8.11 -9.29 -8.19
N ALA A 56 -7.70 -10.32 -8.94
CA ALA A 56 -7.10 -11.51 -8.38
C ALA A 56 -5.75 -11.22 -7.68
N ARG A 57 -4.93 -10.30 -8.22
CA ARG A 57 -3.69 -9.88 -7.56
C ARG A 57 -3.98 -9.13 -6.25
N LEU A 58 -4.89 -8.17 -6.25
CA LEU A 58 -5.29 -7.44 -5.05
C LEU A 58 -5.81 -8.40 -3.97
N ARG A 59 -6.65 -9.37 -4.37
CA ARG A 59 -7.15 -10.42 -3.48
C ARG A 59 -6.02 -11.23 -2.85
N SER A 60 -5.03 -11.62 -3.64
CA SER A 60 -3.88 -12.39 -3.16
C SER A 60 -3.00 -11.61 -2.19
N TYR A 61 -2.75 -10.33 -2.45
CA TYR A 61 -1.96 -9.49 -1.55
C TYR A 61 -2.68 -9.27 -0.22
N VAL A 62 -3.98 -8.96 -0.26
CA VAL A 62 -4.76 -8.80 0.98
C VAL A 62 -4.85 -10.10 1.74
N ALA A 63 -5.10 -11.23 1.06
CA ALA A 63 -5.18 -12.54 1.71
C ALA A 63 -3.88 -12.91 2.42
N PHE A 64 -2.71 -12.61 1.83
CA PHE A 64 -1.43 -12.80 2.47
C PHE A 64 -1.23 -11.85 3.66
N LEU A 65 -1.40 -10.54 3.42
CA LEU A 65 -1.14 -9.54 4.46
C LEU A 65 -2.09 -9.65 5.65
N ALA A 66 -3.35 -10.00 5.43
CA ALA A 66 -4.35 -10.19 6.48
C ALA A 66 -4.49 -11.65 6.94
N GLY A 67 -3.58 -12.54 6.49
CA GLY A 67 -3.54 -13.94 6.89
C GLY A 67 -3.22 -14.11 8.38
N GLU A 68 -3.72 -15.21 8.95
CA GLU A 68 -3.53 -15.51 10.39
C GLU A 68 -2.06 -15.67 10.76
N GLU A 69 -1.22 -16.12 9.81
CA GLU A 69 0.21 -16.35 9.99
C GLU A 69 0.97 -15.05 10.31
N LEU A 70 0.45 -13.90 9.86
CA LEU A 70 1.04 -12.60 10.17
C LEU A 70 0.51 -11.99 11.47
N GLU A 71 -0.40 -12.67 12.16
CA GLU A 71 -0.91 -12.31 13.48
C GLU A 71 -1.29 -10.82 13.62
N GLY A 72 -1.85 -10.23 12.54
CA GLY A 72 -2.29 -8.83 12.51
C GLY A 72 -1.18 -7.79 12.47
N ARG A 73 0.07 -8.17 12.23
CA ARG A 73 1.22 -7.32 11.85
C ARG A 73 1.52 -6.15 12.80
N ALA A 74 1.36 -6.33 14.11
CA ALA A 74 1.72 -5.26 15.05
C ALA A 74 3.20 -4.84 14.88
N MET A 75 3.49 -3.54 14.97
CA MET A 75 4.86 -3.01 14.90
C MET A 75 5.81 -3.80 15.81
N GLY A 76 6.96 -4.20 15.28
CA GLY A 76 7.98 -4.96 16.00
C GLY A 76 7.70 -6.46 16.13
N SER A 77 6.55 -6.96 15.66
CA SER A 77 6.22 -8.39 15.66
C SER A 77 6.91 -9.16 14.53
N ALA A 78 6.89 -10.50 14.62
CA ALA A 78 7.31 -11.36 13.53
C ALA A 78 6.44 -11.16 12.27
N GLY A 79 5.12 -10.99 12.45
CA GLY A 79 4.19 -10.70 11.36
C GLY A 79 4.48 -9.38 10.64
N SER A 80 4.80 -8.30 11.38
CA SER A 80 5.25 -7.05 10.77
C SER A 80 6.57 -7.24 10.00
N SER A 81 7.52 -7.98 10.56
CA SER A 81 8.80 -8.26 9.90
C SER A 81 8.62 -9.07 8.62
N ALA A 82 7.71 -10.05 8.62
CA ALA A 82 7.37 -10.84 7.43
C ALA A 82 6.69 -10.00 6.34
N ALA A 83 5.75 -9.13 6.72
CA ALA A 83 5.13 -8.18 5.78
C ALA A 83 6.18 -7.23 5.17
N ALA A 84 7.10 -6.68 5.99
CA ALA A 84 8.19 -5.83 5.51
C ALA A 84 9.11 -6.55 4.52
N PHE A 85 9.45 -7.81 4.80
CA PHE A 85 10.25 -8.65 3.90
C PHE A 85 9.54 -8.88 2.56
N PHE A 86 8.27 -9.25 2.61
CA PHE A 86 7.43 -9.44 1.43
C PHE A 86 7.38 -8.19 0.56
N ILE A 87 7.08 -7.03 1.15
CA ILE A 87 7.00 -5.73 0.46
C ILE A 87 8.36 -5.35 -0.15
N SER A 88 9.45 -5.55 0.60
CA SER A 88 10.81 -5.34 0.09
C SER A 88 11.11 -6.20 -1.14
N GLY A 89 10.75 -7.47 -1.11
CA GLY A 89 10.90 -8.41 -2.22
C GLY A 89 10.09 -7.96 -3.43
N PHE A 90 8.85 -7.56 -3.20
CA PHE A 90 7.98 -7.06 -4.25
C PHE A 90 8.57 -5.81 -4.95
N PHE A 91 9.00 -4.81 -4.19
CA PHE A 91 9.60 -3.60 -4.76
C PHE A 91 10.86 -3.90 -5.58
N ARG A 92 11.73 -4.81 -5.12
CA ARG A 92 12.90 -5.25 -5.92
C ARG A 92 12.48 -5.88 -7.23
N ASN A 93 11.47 -6.75 -7.22
CA ASN A 93 10.97 -7.41 -8.42
C ASN A 93 10.31 -6.43 -9.40
N ALA A 94 9.70 -5.37 -8.89
CA ALA A 94 9.19 -4.27 -9.69
C ALA A 94 10.31 -3.36 -10.27
N GLY A 95 11.58 -3.68 -10.01
CA GLY A 95 12.74 -2.93 -10.50
C GLY A 95 12.97 -1.60 -9.78
N LEU A 96 12.50 -1.47 -8.53
CA LEU A 96 12.70 -0.28 -7.72
C LEU A 96 14.00 -0.38 -6.90
N GLU A 97 14.65 0.74 -6.66
CA GLU A 97 15.73 0.87 -5.67
C GLU A 97 15.09 0.79 -4.26
N VAL A 98 15.41 -0.27 -3.51
CA VAL A 98 14.81 -0.49 -2.18
C VAL A 98 15.70 0.09 -1.09
N LYS A 99 15.11 0.88 -0.20
CA LYS A 99 15.70 1.38 1.04
C LYS A 99 14.83 0.99 2.23
N VAL A 100 15.45 0.87 3.39
CA VAL A 100 14.76 0.62 4.67
C VAL A 100 15.11 1.76 5.62
N ASN A 101 14.08 2.44 6.10
CA ASN A 101 14.20 3.44 7.15
C ASN A 101 13.79 2.80 8.47
N THR A 102 14.77 2.45 9.29
CA THR A 102 14.55 1.88 10.63
C THR A 102 14.43 2.98 11.66
N PHE A 103 13.48 2.85 12.58
CA PHE A 103 13.24 3.80 13.66
C PHE A 103 12.76 3.07 14.92
N SER A 104 12.76 3.77 16.05
CA SER A 104 12.25 3.24 17.32
C SER A 104 11.10 4.09 17.82
N SER A 105 10.03 3.46 18.29
CA SER A 105 8.88 4.13 18.90
C SER A 105 8.24 3.21 19.93
N ALA A 106 7.85 3.74 21.10
CA ALA A 106 7.19 3.01 22.19
C ALA A 106 7.92 1.68 22.58
N GLY A 107 9.25 1.65 22.52
CA GLY A 107 10.06 0.45 22.84
C GLY A 107 10.10 -0.60 21.74
N HIS A 108 9.52 -0.36 20.58
CA HIS A 108 9.52 -1.25 19.41
C HIS A 108 10.39 -0.69 18.28
N THR A 109 10.91 -1.58 17.45
CA THR A 109 11.62 -1.21 16.22
C THR A 109 10.65 -1.27 15.05
N GLY A 110 10.45 -0.14 14.36
CA GLY A 110 9.68 -0.03 13.14
C GLY A 110 10.58 0.07 11.90
N ARG A 111 10.03 -0.28 10.75
CA ARG A 111 10.73 -0.25 9.46
C ARG A 111 9.83 0.27 8.36
N ASN A 112 10.08 1.48 7.88
CA ASN A 112 9.47 1.92 6.62
C ASN A 112 10.23 1.30 5.45
N ILE A 113 9.51 0.74 4.50
CA ILE A 113 10.08 0.13 3.31
C ILE A 113 9.83 1.07 2.12
N LEU A 114 10.91 1.57 1.52
CA LEU A 114 10.84 2.50 0.40
C LEU A 114 11.27 1.80 -0.90
N GLY A 115 10.47 1.96 -1.95
CA GLY A 115 10.81 1.60 -3.33
C GLY A 115 10.92 2.87 -4.17
N MET A 116 12.11 3.17 -4.69
CA MET A 116 12.36 4.42 -5.41
C MET A 116 12.46 4.17 -6.92
N LYS A 117 11.70 4.94 -7.71
CA LYS A 117 11.81 5.01 -9.16
C LYS A 117 12.34 6.37 -9.56
N ARG A 118 13.54 6.39 -10.14
CA ARG A 118 14.17 7.64 -10.60
C ARG A 118 14.04 7.75 -12.11
N TYR A 119 13.80 8.98 -12.58
CA TYR A 119 13.75 9.31 -14.00
C TYR A 119 14.82 10.34 -14.34
N PRO A 120 15.54 10.20 -15.48
CA PRO A 120 16.54 11.16 -15.91
C PRO A 120 15.96 12.59 -15.99
N GLY A 121 16.68 13.56 -15.42
CA GLY A 121 16.27 14.96 -15.40
C GLY A 121 15.16 15.33 -14.41
N ALA A 122 14.61 14.36 -13.65
CA ALA A 122 13.63 14.63 -12.62
C ALA A 122 14.30 15.16 -11.34
N ASN A 123 13.80 16.27 -10.83
CA ASN A 123 14.25 16.91 -9.60
C ASN A 123 13.14 17.06 -8.54
N ARG A 124 11.93 16.59 -8.85
CA ARG A 124 10.80 16.59 -7.93
C ARG A 124 10.33 15.15 -7.69
N TYR A 125 9.64 14.95 -6.56
CA TYR A 125 9.21 13.64 -6.10
C TYR A 125 7.69 13.60 -5.91
N VAL A 126 7.10 12.46 -6.23
CA VAL A 126 5.77 12.05 -5.76
C VAL A 126 5.98 10.92 -4.76
N VAL A 127 5.45 11.08 -3.56
CA VAL A 127 5.48 10.05 -2.51
C VAL A 127 4.13 9.36 -2.49
N VAL A 128 4.11 8.04 -2.65
CA VAL A 128 2.89 7.22 -2.54
C VAL A 128 3.08 6.31 -1.34
N MET A 129 2.18 6.35 -0.38
CA MET A 129 2.37 5.65 0.88
C MET A 129 1.12 4.93 1.37
N ALA A 130 1.32 3.85 2.14
CA ALA A 130 0.30 3.12 2.87
C ALA A 130 0.93 2.51 4.13
N SER A 131 0.21 2.48 5.26
CA SER A 131 0.67 1.76 6.45
C SER A 131 0.47 0.25 6.28
N TYR A 132 1.46 -0.55 6.73
CA TYR A 132 1.38 -2.01 6.66
C TYR A 132 1.27 -2.70 8.02
N ASP A 133 1.56 -1.99 9.10
CA ASP A 133 1.30 -2.51 10.44
C ASP A 133 -0.20 -2.57 10.74
N GLY A 134 -0.56 -3.38 11.68
CA GLY A 134 -1.92 -3.51 12.19
C GLY A 134 -1.93 -3.63 13.70
N LEU A 135 -3.09 -3.97 14.25
CA LEU A 135 -3.30 -4.06 15.70
C LEU A 135 -2.64 -5.29 16.34
N GLY A 136 -2.30 -6.31 15.54
CA GLY A 136 -1.70 -7.51 16.05
C GLY A 136 -2.67 -8.45 16.76
N ARG A 137 -2.20 -9.07 17.84
CA ARG A 137 -2.97 -9.93 18.71
C ARG A 137 -3.31 -9.20 20.02
N LEU A 138 -4.59 -8.99 20.26
CA LEU A 138 -5.09 -8.35 21.48
C LEU A 138 -6.07 -9.27 22.21
N GLY A 139 -5.87 -9.51 23.49
CA GLY A 139 -6.73 -10.39 24.28
C GLY A 139 -6.81 -11.82 23.71
N GLY A 140 -5.74 -12.33 23.13
CA GLY A 140 -5.69 -13.66 22.49
C GLY A 140 -6.32 -13.74 21.11
N LYS A 141 -6.94 -12.68 20.60
CA LYS A 141 -7.58 -12.63 19.28
C LYS A 141 -6.71 -11.89 18.27
N ILE A 142 -6.65 -12.39 17.05
CA ILE A 142 -5.96 -11.76 15.92
C ILE A 142 -6.89 -10.69 15.32
N TYR A 143 -6.32 -9.54 15.02
CA TYR A 143 -6.96 -8.44 14.27
C TYR A 143 -6.35 -8.42 12.86
N PRO A 144 -7.00 -9.00 11.84
CA PRO A 144 -6.40 -9.19 10.52
C PRO A 144 -6.07 -7.88 9.80
N CYS A 145 -6.84 -6.82 10.05
CA CYS A 145 -6.64 -5.49 9.45
C CYS A 145 -6.57 -5.58 7.92
N ALA A 146 -7.58 -6.22 7.31
CA ALA A 146 -7.62 -6.44 5.87
C ALA A 146 -7.92 -5.15 5.10
N ASP A 147 -8.97 -4.43 5.49
CA ASP A 147 -9.23 -3.12 4.90
C ASP A 147 -8.36 -2.03 5.55
N ALA A 148 -8.14 -2.08 6.85
CA ALA A 148 -7.38 -1.09 7.60
C ALA A 148 -6.03 -1.64 8.15
N ASN A 149 -4.93 -1.83 7.33
CA ASN A 149 -4.77 -1.24 6.00
C ASN A 149 -4.05 -2.17 4.99
N ALA A 150 -4.28 -3.51 5.01
CA ALA A 150 -3.69 -4.39 3.99
C ALA A 150 -4.20 -4.03 2.57
N SER A 151 -5.42 -3.47 2.44
CA SER A 151 -5.95 -3.00 1.17
C SER A 151 -5.14 -1.82 0.61
N GLY A 152 -4.79 -0.84 1.43
CA GLY A 152 -3.92 0.27 1.03
C GLY A 152 -2.53 -0.20 0.58
N VAL A 153 -1.96 -1.20 1.28
CA VAL A 153 -0.68 -1.81 0.87
C VAL A 153 -0.83 -2.55 -0.46
N ALA A 154 -1.91 -3.32 -0.66
CA ALA A 154 -2.15 -4.00 -1.93
C ALA A 154 -2.25 -3.02 -3.10
N ALA A 155 -2.94 -1.89 -2.91
CA ALA A 155 -2.99 -0.79 -3.88
C ALA A 155 -1.58 -0.21 -4.13
N LEU A 156 -0.80 0.04 -3.08
CA LEU A 156 0.58 0.54 -3.18
C LEU A 156 1.45 -0.37 -4.04
N LEU A 157 1.37 -1.69 -3.84
CA LEU A 157 2.13 -2.68 -4.61
C LEU A 157 1.76 -2.64 -6.10
N GLU A 158 0.47 -2.58 -6.41
CA GLU A 158 0.00 -2.48 -7.80
C GLU A 158 0.44 -1.17 -8.47
N LEU A 159 0.41 -0.06 -7.76
CA LEU A 159 0.88 1.22 -8.29
C LEU A 159 2.39 1.23 -8.48
N ALA A 160 3.14 0.59 -7.57
CA ALA A 160 4.59 0.48 -7.64
C ALA A 160 5.07 -0.41 -8.80
N SER A 161 4.27 -1.38 -9.22
CA SER A 161 4.56 -2.26 -10.35
C SER A 161 4.27 -1.61 -11.72
N ASP A 162 3.59 -0.46 -11.74
CA ASP A 162 3.21 0.21 -12.98
C ASP A 162 4.44 0.85 -13.66
N VAL A 163 4.82 0.31 -14.79
CA VAL A 163 5.90 0.84 -15.62
C VAL A 163 5.30 1.80 -16.64
N HIS A 164 5.21 3.06 -16.29
CA HIS A 164 4.76 4.08 -17.24
C HIS A 164 5.91 5.00 -17.68
N LYS A 165 5.80 5.51 -18.90
CA LYS A 165 6.69 6.57 -19.36
C LYS A 165 6.15 7.91 -18.88
N PRO A 166 6.98 8.80 -18.29
CA PRO A 166 6.54 10.11 -17.86
C PRO A 166 5.98 10.91 -19.03
N VAL A 167 4.89 11.63 -18.80
CA VAL A 167 4.32 12.59 -19.75
C VAL A 167 4.72 13.98 -19.28
N GLY A 168 5.41 14.75 -20.13
CA GLY A 168 5.90 16.09 -19.78
C GLY A 168 7.16 16.07 -18.90
N ARG A 169 7.23 16.96 -17.90
CA ARG A 169 8.38 17.01 -16.96
C ARG A 169 8.33 15.82 -16.00
N PRO A 170 9.31 14.91 -16.07
CA PRO A 170 9.30 13.70 -15.24
C PRO A 170 9.43 14.04 -13.76
N LYS A 171 8.81 13.23 -12.92
CA LYS A 171 9.00 13.23 -11.47
C LYS A 171 9.51 11.86 -11.02
N ASN A 172 10.30 11.85 -9.98
CA ASN A 172 10.69 10.62 -9.30
C ASN A 172 9.53 10.13 -8.43
N PHE A 173 9.39 8.82 -8.29
CA PHE A 173 8.40 8.23 -7.41
C PHE A 173 9.07 7.53 -6.23
N ILE A 174 8.50 7.71 -5.05
CA ILE A 174 8.89 7.01 -3.83
C ILE A 174 7.64 6.31 -3.31
N TYR A 175 7.60 4.99 -3.44
CA TYR A 175 6.55 4.14 -2.88
C TYR A 175 6.97 3.72 -1.48
N VAL A 176 6.13 3.94 -0.48
CA VAL A 176 6.49 3.71 0.93
C VAL A 176 5.44 2.88 1.63
N ALA A 177 5.83 1.72 2.11
CA ALA A 177 5.05 1.01 3.12
C ALA A 177 5.52 1.46 4.51
N LEU A 178 4.62 2.07 5.28
CA LEU A 178 4.89 2.66 6.58
C LEU A 178 4.59 1.67 7.70
N ASP A 179 5.46 1.62 8.70
CA ASP A 179 5.23 0.93 9.97
C ASP A 179 4.80 1.93 11.05
N GLY A 180 4.20 1.46 12.13
CA GLY A 180 3.93 2.27 13.32
C GLY A 180 2.76 3.25 13.19
N HIS A 181 1.80 2.99 12.28
CA HIS A 181 0.52 3.72 12.24
C HIS A 181 -0.20 3.62 13.58
N ASN A 182 -0.34 2.39 14.09
CA ASN A 182 -1.00 2.11 15.36
C ASN A 182 -0.15 2.51 16.59
N VAL A 183 1.06 3.00 16.38
CA VAL A 183 1.98 3.53 17.40
C VAL A 183 2.21 5.02 17.16
N GLY A 184 1.12 5.78 17.18
CA GLY A 184 1.14 7.24 17.06
C GLY A 184 1.52 7.78 15.67
N MET A 185 1.40 6.97 14.62
CA MET A 185 1.84 7.31 13.24
C MET A 185 3.32 7.66 13.16
N SER A 186 4.13 6.98 13.99
CA SER A 186 5.56 7.24 14.14
C SER A 186 6.35 6.97 12.85
N GLY A 187 5.85 6.08 11.97
CA GLY A 187 6.45 5.83 10.67
C GLY A 187 6.40 7.03 9.73
N GLY A 188 5.31 7.78 9.73
CA GLY A 188 5.18 9.00 8.94
C GLY A 188 6.19 10.09 9.39
N GLU A 189 6.37 10.28 10.68
CA GLU A 189 7.37 11.19 11.24
C GLU A 189 8.80 10.73 10.88
N ALA A 190 9.10 9.45 11.08
CA ALA A 190 10.39 8.86 10.74
C ALA A 190 10.69 8.98 9.24
N LEU A 191 9.68 8.85 8.37
CA LEU A 191 9.84 9.02 6.93
C LEU A 191 10.24 10.45 6.57
N VAL A 192 9.57 11.47 7.12
CA VAL A 192 9.90 12.88 6.86
C VAL A 192 11.36 13.16 7.24
N ASN A 193 11.80 12.74 8.43
CA ASN A 193 13.16 12.91 8.90
C ASN A 193 14.17 12.16 8.00
N TYR A 194 13.83 10.95 7.59
CA TYR A 194 14.66 10.16 6.68
C TYR A 194 14.81 10.83 5.32
N LEU A 195 13.73 11.29 4.69
CA LEU A 195 13.78 11.96 3.39
C LEU A 195 14.65 13.23 3.46
N ALA A 196 14.52 14.03 4.53
CA ALA A 196 15.36 15.19 4.75
C ALA A 196 16.85 14.81 4.87
N SER A 197 17.19 13.73 5.58
CA SER A 197 18.56 13.21 5.68
C SER A 197 19.14 12.74 4.35
N GLN A 198 18.28 12.34 3.42
CA GLN A 198 18.65 11.97 2.04
C GLN A 198 18.68 13.18 1.07
N GLY A 199 18.55 14.39 1.57
CA GLY A 199 18.51 15.61 0.76
C GLY A 199 17.19 15.84 0.00
N ILE A 200 16.13 15.08 0.31
CA ILE A 200 14.81 15.24 -0.28
C ILE A 200 14.01 16.18 0.62
N ASN A 201 14.11 17.47 0.35
CA ASN A 201 13.44 18.52 1.12
C ASN A 201 11.95 18.62 0.77
N PRO A 202 11.10 19.14 1.68
CA PRO A 202 9.66 19.29 1.43
C PRO A 202 9.34 20.05 0.13
N SER A 203 10.11 21.09 -0.22
CA SER A 203 9.94 21.85 -1.46
C SER A 203 10.19 21.03 -2.74
N SER A 204 10.95 19.95 -2.66
CA SER A 204 11.16 19.02 -3.79
C SER A 204 10.06 17.97 -3.93
N ILE A 205 9.20 17.81 -2.92
CA ILE A 205 8.05 16.89 -2.98
C ILE A 205 6.89 17.61 -3.66
N ALA A 206 6.50 17.12 -4.83
CA ALA A 206 5.39 17.68 -5.60
C ALA A 206 4.04 17.36 -4.98
N MET A 207 3.93 16.15 -4.40
CA MET A 207 2.70 15.61 -3.83
C MET A 207 2.97 14.37 -2.99
N VAL A 208 2.16 14.18 -1.96
CA VAL A 208 2.02 12.93 -1.22
C VAL A 208 0.65 12.33 -1.51
N ILE A 209 0.62 11.05 -1.82
CA ILE A 209 -0.59 10.25 -2.03
C ILE A 209 -0.62 9.21 -0.91
N ASN A 210 -1.59 9.29 -0.02
CA ASN A 210 -1.81 8.31 1.03
C ASN A 210 -2.97 7.40 0.67
N LEU A 211 -2.78 6.08 0.85
CA LEU A 211 -3.76 5.04 0.54
C LEU A 211 -4.18 4.39 1.85
N ASP A 212 -5.44 4.54 2.22
CA ASP A 212 -5.95 4.07 3.51
C ASP A 212 -7.36 3.52 3.35
N THR A 213 -7.61 2.29 3.81
CA THR A 213 -8.91 1.61 3.69
C THR A 213 -9.48 1.67 2.27
N MET A 214 -8.91 0.89 1.34
CA MET A 214 -9.21 1.01 -0.09
C MET A 214 -10.26 0.02 -0.61
N GLY A 215 -10.61 -1.00 0.20
CA GLY A 215 -11.30 -2.19 -0.31
C GLY A 215 -12.80 -2.25 -0.02
N SER A 216 -13.30 -1.53 0.98
CA SER A 216 -14.70 -1.64 1.42
C SER A 216 -15.66 -0.82 0.55
N THR A 217 -16.93 -1.27 0.50
CA THR A 217 -18.06 -0.54 -0.10
C THR A 217 -19.26 -0.47 0.86
N LEU A 218 -19.05 -0.77 2.15
CA LEU A 218 -20.11 -0.94 3.12
C LEU A 218 -20.72 0.38 3.59
N VAL A 219 -19.99 1.50 3.49
CA VAL A 219 -20.44 2.81 3.96
C VAL A 219 -20.20 3.85 2.85
N PRO A 220 -21.01 3.85 1.78
CA PRO A 220 -20.89 4.86 0.73
C PRO A 220 -21.25 6.26 1.23
N PRO A 221 -20.64 7.33 0.67
CA PRO A 221 -21.08 8.69 0.89
C PRO A 221 -22.56 8.89 0.53
N SER A 222 -23.24 9.85 1.18
CA SER A 222 -24.64 10.13 0.91
C SER A 222 -24.89 10.44 -0.57
N GLY A 223 -25.85 9.75 -1.17
CA GLY A 223 -26.19 9.87 -2.59
C GLY A 223 -25.32 9.04 -3.54
N SER A 224 -24.27 8.38 -3.05
CA SER A 224 -23.46 7.47 -3.85
C SER A 224 -23.92 6.03 -3.72
N GLY A 225 -23.75 5.23 -4.80
CA GLY A 225 -23.78 3.78 -4.74
C GLY A 225 -22.49 3.20 -4.16
N LYS A 226 -22.32 1.88 -4.26
CA LYS A 226 -21.09 1.22 -3.78
C LYS A 226 -19.83 1.58 -4.59
N ASP A 227 -20.01 2.12 -5.79
CA ASP A 227 -18.95 2.43 -6.74
C ASP A 227 -18.37 3.84 -6.47
N TYR A 228 -17.84 4.08 -5.29
CA TYR A 228 -17.33 5.38 -4.86
C TYR A 228 -15.85 5.35 -4.49
N LEU A 229 -15.25 6.53 -4.44
CA LEU A 229 -13.92 6.77 -3.89
C LEU A 229 -13.87 8.16 -3.24
N ILE A 230 -13.37 8.23 -2.02
CA ILE A 230 -13.15 9.48 -1.31
C ILE A 230 -11.70 9.92 -1.54
N ALA A 231 -11.50 11.18 -1.98
CA ALA A 231 -10.20 11.78 -2.29
C ALA A 231 -10.01 13.07 -1.48
N LEU A 232 -9.66 12.94 -0.19
CA LEU A 232 -9.46 14.09 0.69
C LEU A 232 -8.24 14.89 0.24
N GLY A 233 -8.37 16.22 0.20
CA GLY A 233 -7.35 17.12 -0.37
C GLY A 233 -7.32 17.16 -1.89
N GLY A 234 -8.12 16.33 -2.57
CA GLY A 234 -8.15 16.22 -4.03
C GLY A 234 -8.96 17.28 -4.77
N GLY A 235 -9.73 18.13 -4.06
CA GLY A 235 -10.68 19.05 -4.68
C GLY A 235 -10.08 19.99 -5.73
N GLN A 236 -8.87 20.50 -5.50
CA GLN A 236 -8.15 21.32 -6.50
C GLN A 236 -7.75 20.55 -7.76
N MET A 237 -7.73 19.23 -7.70
CA MET A 237 -7.37 18.32 -8.79
C MET A 237 -8.59 17.62 -9.40
N ALA A 238 -9.81 18.01 -9.01
CA ALA A 238 -11.06 17.37 -9.43
C ALA A 238 -11.18 17.22 -10.95
N TYR A 239 -10.78 18.24 -11.70
CA TYR A 239 -10.78 18.20 -13.16
C TYR A 239 -9.88 17.09 -13.72
N SER A 240 -8.66 16.97 -13.25
CA SER A 240 -7.75 15.90 -13.70
C SER A 240 -8.21 14.50 -13.26
N MET A 241 -8.85 14.42 -12.10
CA MET A 241 -9.43 13.19 -11.58
C MET A 241 -10.64 12.75 -12.41
N MET A 242 -11.49 13.68 -12.83
CA MET A 242 -12.63 13.39 -13.70
C MET A 242 -12.20 12.69 -15.00
N TYR A 243 -11.14 13.18 -15.66
CA TYR A 243 -10.61 12.52 -16.85
C TYR A 243 -10.07 11.12 -16.58
N SER A 244 -9.45 10.90 -15.42
CA SER A 244 -8.90 9.59 -15.05
C SER A 244 -10.00 8.59 -14.71
N ASN A 245 -11.18 9.07 -14.36
CA ASN A 245 -12.37 8.27 -14.05
C ASN A 245 -13.17 7.82 -15.29
N THR A 246 -12.82 8.31 -16.49
CA THR A 246 -13.55 7.97 -17.72
C THR A 246 -13.65 6.45 -17.90
N GLY A 247 -14.87 5.93 -17.97
CA GLY A 247 -15.18 4.51 -18.12
C GLY A 247 -15.01 3.66 -16.86
N LEU A 248 -14.57 4.25 -15.73
CA LEU A 248 -14.52 3.55 -14.43
C LEU A 248 -15.79 3.80 -13.61
N ASN A 249 -16.48 4.91 -13.85
CA ASN A 249 -17.75 5.28 -13.24
C ASN A 249 -17.74 5.22 -11.71
N LEU A 250 -16.68 5.76 -11.10
CA LEU A 250 -16.61 5.92 -9.65
C LEU A 250 -17.26 7.25 -9.26
N ASP A 251 -18.09 7.24 -8.23
CA ASP A 251 -18.56 8.45 -7.56
C ASP A 251 -17.42 9.02 -6.72
N LEU A 252 -16.87 10.17 -7.13
CA LEU A 252 -15.75 10.81 -6.43
C LEU A 252 -16.27 11.81 -5.39
N SER A 253 -15.92 11.60 -4.11
CA SER A 253 -16.13 12.56 -3.03
C SER A 253 -14.82 13.22 -2.62
N TYR A 254 -14.86 14.52 -2.30
CA TYR A 254 -13.69 15.28 -1.85
C TYR A 254 -13.78 15.68 -0.38
N ASP A 255 -14.81 15.23 0.29
CA ASP A 255 -15.01 15.36 1.73
C ASP A 255 -15.36 14.01 2.38
N TYR A 256 -15.33 13.96 3.69
CA TYR A 256 -15.66 12.78 4.46
C TYR A 256 -17.12 12.86 4.91
N TYR A 257 -18.01 12.24 4.12
CA TYR A 257 -19.47 12.16 4.38
C TYR A 257 -20.16 13.51 4.58
N GLY A 258 -19.73 14.56 3.86
CA GLY A 258 -20.30 15.92 3.96
C GLY A 258 -19.98 16.65 5.27
N SER A 259 -19.15 16.07 6.13
CA SER A 259 -18.79 16.66 7.43
C SER A 259 -17.41 17.33 7.36
N LYS A 260 -17.39 18.65 7.56
CA LYS A 260 -16.12 19.40 7.64
C LYS A 260 -15.24 18.92 8.80
N GLY A 261 -15.83 18.60 9.94
CA GLY A 261 -15.11 18.15 11.13
C GLY A 261 -14.45 16.78 10.91
N PHE A 262 -15.17 15.84 10.32
CA PHE A 262 -14.60 14.53 9.98
C PHE A 262 -13.55 14.63 8.87
N THR A 263 -13.80 15.43 7.84
CA THR A 263 -12.83 15.69 6.77
C THR A 263 -11.53 16.22 7.34
N GLU A 264 -11.58 17.25 8.20
CA GLU A 264 -10.41 17.82 8.86
C GLU A 264 -9.71 16.79 9.74
N MET A 265 -10.44 16.01 10.53
CA MET A 265 -9.87 14.99 11.41
C MET A 265 -9.11 13.92 10.61
N PHE A 266 -9.76 13.32 9.59
CA PHE A 266 -9.13 12.23 8.81
C PHE A 266 -8.02 12.74 7.90
N TYR A 267 -8.15 13.94 7.36
CA TYR A 267 -7.14 14.47 6.45
C TYR A 267 -5.90 15.01 7.17
N SER A 268 -6.06 15.72 8.29
CA SER A 268 -4.94 16.45 8.89
C SER A 268 -4.52 15.98 10.28
N ARG A 269 -5.23 15.02 10.92
CA ARG A 269 -4.92 14.63 12.31
C ARG A 269 -4.64 13.14 12.52
N VAL A 270 -5.41 12.25 11.90
CA VAL A 270 -5.37 10.81 12.20
C VAL A 270 -4.83 9.96 11.07
N SER A 271 -4.03 10.54 10.18
CA SER A 271 -3.38 9.81 9.11
C SER A 271 -1.98 10.37 8.82
N GLU A 272 -1.11 9.57 8.22
CA GLU A 272 0.33 9.86 8.08
C GLU A 272 0.65 11.11 7.28
N GLN A 273 -0.21 11.52 6.34
CA GLN A 273 0.01 12.76 5.58
C GLN A 273 0.06 14.01 6.46
N LYS A 274 -0.42 13.96 7.71
CA LYS A 274 -0.33 15.08 8.66
C LYS A 274 1.08 15.63 8.81
N HIS A 275 2.09 14.76 8.78
CA HIS A 275 3.49 15.15 8.91
C HIS A 275 3.99 15.94 7.71
N PHE A 276 3.48 15.63 6.51
CA PHE A 276 3.79 16.35 5.28
C PHE A 276 2.98 17.64 5.15
N LEU A 277 1.71 17.61 5.54
CA LEU A 277 0.84 18.81 5.59
C LEU A 277 1.43 19.89 6.50
N ALA A 278 1.98 19.49 7.66
CA ALA A 278 2.65 20.41 8.59
C ALA A 278 3.87 21.12 7.96
N LEU A 279 4.43 20.56 6.89
CA LEU A 279 5.55 21.11 6.12
C LEU A 279 5.10 21.83 4.84
N GLY A 280 3.80 22.03 4.65
CA GLY A 280 3.24 22.69 3.48
C GLY A 280 3.27 21.84 2.19
N VAL A 281 3.49 20.54 2.29
CA VAL A 281 3.50 19.64 1.12
C VAL A 281 2.06 19.31 0.73
N PRO A 282 1.69 19.43 -0.56
CA PRO A 282 0.37 19.03 -1.04
C PRO A 282 0.15 17.52 -0.84
N CYS A 283 -0.99 17.15 -0.28
CA CYS A 283 -1.34 15.75 -0.02
C CYS A 283 -2.72 15.41 -0.60
N VAL A 284 -2.90 14.16 -1.01
CA VAL A 284 -4.20 13.55 -1.29
C VAL A 284 -4.28 12.23 -0.54
N MET A 285 -5.35 12.03 0.18
CA MET A 285 -5.65 10.73 0.80
C MET A 285 -6.80 10.09 0.04
N PHE A 286 -6.57 8.90 -0.51
CA PHE A 286 -7.61 8.06 -1.08
C PHE A 286 -8.08 7.05 -0.04
N THR A 287 -9.40 6.94 0.11
CA THR A 287 -10.01 6.03 1.08
C THR A 287 -11.41 5.60 0.65
N SER A 288 -11.85 4.45 1.12
CA SER A 288 -13.25 4.02 1.06
C SER A 288 -14.02 4.32 2.36
N GLY A 289 -13.35 4.94 3.32
CA GLY A 289 -13.93 5.27 4.61
C GLY A 289 -13.83 4.13 5.63
N ILE A 290 -14.23 4.41 6.85
CA ILE A 290 -14.30 3.44 7.95
C ILE A 290 -15.62 2.68 7.93
N THR A 291 -15.62 1.46 8.44
CA THR A 291 -16.79 0.58 8.53
C THR A 291 -16.91 -0.01 9.92
N ASP A 292 -17.99 -0.75 10.14
CA ASP A 292 -18.19 -1.50 11.39
C ASP A 292 -17.14 -2.61 11.60
N HIS A 293 -16.37 -2.96 10.59
CA HIS A 293 -15.28 -3.95 10.69
C HIS A 293 -13.94 -3.29 11.08
N THR A 294 -13.76 -2.01 10.82
CA THR A 294 -12.51 -1.27 11.09
C THR A 294 -12.11 -1.41 12.56
N PHE A 295 -10.85 -1.80 12.80
CA PHE A 295 -10.28 -2.10 14.12
C PHE A 295 -10.95 -3.27 14.86
N LYS A 296 -11.61 -4.19 14.16
CA LYS A 296 -12.21 -5.39 14.74
C LYS A 296 -11.59 -6.68 14.15
N THR A 297 -11.82 -7.79 14.84
CA THR A 297 -11.42 -9.13 14.37
C THR A 297 -12.18 -9.56 13.11
N THR A 298 -13.24 -8.86 12.76
CA THR A 298 -14.07 -9.10 11.57
C THR A 298 -13.56 -8.35 10.33
N ASP A 299 -12.50 -7.53 10.43
CA ASP A 299 -11.85 -6.90 9.28
C ASP A 299 -10.97 -7.93 8.55
N THR A 300 -11.60 -8.74 7.72
CA THR A 300 -11.00 -9.87 6.99
C THR A 300 -11.00 -9.64 5.48
N ALA A 301 -10.18 -10.38 4.76
CA ALA A 301 -10.11 -10.32 3.30
C ALA A 301 -11.46 -10.59 2.59
N ALA A 302 -12.37 -11.31 3.26
CA ALA A 302 -13.70 -11.63 2.71
C ALA A 302 -14.67 -10.44 2.73
N THR A 303 -14.40 -9.39 3.51
CA THR A 303 -15.29 -8.21 3.62
C THR A 303 -15.04 -7.17 2.52
N LEU A 304 -14.02 -7.32 1.69
CA LEU A 304 -13.66 -6.38 0.65
C LEU A 304 -14.40 -6.64 -0.66
N ASP A 305 -14.79 -5.56 -1.35
CA ASP A 305 -15.37 -5.57 -2.71
C ASP A 305 -14.26 -5.42 -3.75
N TYR A 306 -13.65 -6.52 -4.14
CA TYR A 306 -12.49 -6.52 -5.03
C TYR A 306 -12.75 -5.94 -6.43
N PRO A 307 -13.93 -6.13 -7.06
CA PRO A 307 -14.27 -5.46 -8.33
C PRO A 307 -14.21 -3.93 -8.23
N VAL A 308 -14.78 -3.35 -7.18
CA VAL A 308 -14.74 -1.90 -6.95
C VAL A 308 -13.33 -1.46 -6.53
N PHE A 309 -12.68 -2.23 -5.68
CA PHE A 309 -11.30 -1.98 -5.27
C PHE A 309 -10.35 -1.92 -6.47
N ALA A 310 -10.46 -2.85 -7.41
CA ALA A 310 -9.66 -2.83 -8.63
C ALA A 310 -9.90 -1.56 -9.47
N ARG A 311 -11.14 -1.10 -9.59
CA ARG A 311 -11.45 0.16 -10.29
C ARG A 311 -10.87 1.39 -9.60
N ARG A 312 -10.84 1.43 -8.25
CA ARG A 312 -10.19 2.49 -7.47
C ARG A 312 -8.68 2.53 -7.73
N VAL A 313 -8.03 1.37 -7.72
CA VAL A 313 -6.59 1.26 -8.03
C VAL A 313 -6.30 1.69 -9.47
N GLU A 314 -7.10 1.25 -10.43
CA GLU A 314 -6.95 1.65 -11.83
C GLU A 314 -7.17 3.15 -12.04
N PHE A 315 -8.14 3.75 -11.32
CA PHE A 315 -8.34 5.19 -11.32
C PHE A 315 -7.08 5.93 -10.84
N ILE A 316 -6.53 5.55 -9.69
CA ILE A 316 -5.34 6.18 -9.12
C ILE A 316 -4.15 6.00 -10.06
N ARG A 317 -3.98 4.81 -10.65
CA ARG A 317 -2.94 4.51 -11.65
C ARG A 317 -3.03 5.47 -12.85
N ARG A 318 -4.20 5.65 -13.43
CA ARG A 318 -4.43 6.57 -14.56
C ARG A 318 -4.15 8.02 -14.17
N TRP A 319 -4.55 8.41 -12.97
CA TRP A 319 -4.32 9.76 -12.47
C TRP A 319 -2.83 10.01 -12.24
N MET A 320 -2.11 9.08 -11.64
CA MET A 320 -0.66 9.18 -11.42
C MET A 320 0.16 9.27 -12.72
N ARG A 321 -0.29 8.65 -13.80
CA ARG A 321 0.36 8.75 -15.12
C ARG A 321 0.35 10.16 -15.72
N ARG A 322 -0.38 11.08 -15.12
CA ARG A 322 -0.42 12.50 -15.52
C ARG A 322 0.66 13.34 -14.86
N PHE A 323 1.38 12.77 -13.92
CA PHE A 323 2.54 13.41 -13.28
C PHE A 323 3.80 13.14 -14.09
#